data_3a9a8d3a3e76416d94b52678da66078d
#
_entry.id   3a9a8d3a3e76416d94b52678da66078d
#
_cell.length_a   1.000
_cell.length_b   1.000
_cell.length_c   1.000
_cell.angle_alpha   90.00
_cell.angle_beta   90.00
_cell.angle_gamma   90.00
#
_symmetry.space_group_name_H-M   'P 1'
#
loop_
_entity.id
_entity.type
_entity.pdbx_description
1 polymer ?
#
loop_
_entity_poly.entity_id
_entity_poly.type
_entity_poly.pdbx_seq_one_letter_code
_entity_poly.pdbx_strand_id
1 'polypeptide(L)'
;PKCHLKNLKPLPVIELKNGKTGHKADKCIECGFCEINCLSAGFTLSARQRIVTQREISRLRRSGENPQRLAKLEKQYIYSGEQTCAVDGLCATSCPMGIDTGDLTHDIREANIPKGSVPYKIGDFAANHFAGIKSSLRPLLGVANAAHFLIGSSAVNNLGKGLNKIG
;
A
#
# COMPACT_ATOMS: atom_id res chain seq x y z
N PRO A 1 40.99 -7.17 17.58
CA PRO A 1 40.44 -6.38 16.49
C PRO A 1 39.62 -5.25 17.10
N LYS A 2 40.14 -4.00 17.06
CA LYS A 2 39.39 -2.82 17.51
C LYS A 2 38.31 -2.56 16.46
N CYS A 3 37.04 -2.79 16.82
CA CYS A 3 35.90 -2.48 15.98
C CYS A 3 35.89 -0.95 15.71
N HIS A 4 36.14 -0.53 14.47
CA HIS A 4 36.15 0.87 14.07
C HIS A 4 34.69 1.41 13.90
N LEU A 5 33.86 1.25 14.94
CA LEU A 5 32.47 1.75 14.95
C LEU A 5 32.32 3.29 15.06
N LYS A 6 33.45 4.02 15.18
CA LYS A 6 33.44 5.47 15.42
C LYS A 6 32.88 6.34 14.28
N ASN A 7 32.67 5.77 13.08
CA ASN A 7 32.22 6.52 11.90
C ASN A 7 30.94 5.98 11.24
N LEU A 8 30.14 5.17 11.96
CA LEU A 8 28.85 4.75 11.44
C LEU A 8 27.91 5.95 11.39
N LYS A 9 27.56 6.37 10.19
CA LYS A 9 26.47 7.33 10.01
C LYS A 9 25.16 6.70 10.49
N PRO A 10 24.32 7.44 11.24
CA PRO A 10 23.02 6.92 11.63
C PRO A 10 22.21 6.54 10.39
N LEU A 11 21.42 5.47 10.52
CA LEU A 11 20.53 5.05 9.44
C LEU A 11 19.57 6.19 9.07
N PRO A 12 19.31 6.42 7.78
CA PRO A 12 18.39 7.46 7.35
C PRO A 12 16.98 7.22 7.94
N VAL A 13 16.39 8.28 8.48
CA VAL A 13 15.00 8.27 8.95
C VAL A 13 14.05 8.29 7.76
N ILE A 14 12.96 7.53 7.85
CA ILE A 14 11.91 7.50 6.84
C ILE A 14 11.10 8.79 6.92
N GLU A 15 10.94 9.44 5.79
CA GLU A 15 10.10 10.62 5.61
C GLU A 15 9.09 10.35 4.50
N LEU A 16 7.81 10.42 4.83
CA LEU A 16 6.73 10.22 3.89
C LEU A 16 6.47 11.49 3.07
N LYS A 17 5.76 11.37 1.95
CA LYS A 17 5.44 12.51 1.07
C LYS A 17 4.65 13.63 1.76
N ASN A 18 3.89 13.29 2.81
CA ASN A 18 3.16 14.27 3.62
C ASN A 18 4.00 14.91 4.74
N GLY A 19 5.32 14.67 4.78
CA GLY A 19 6.24 15.18 5.80
C GLY A 19 6.21 14.41 7.13
N LYS A 20 5.43 13.34 7.27
CA LYS A 20 5.39 12.51 8.48
C LYS A 20 6.72 11.76 8.63
N THR A 21 7.32 11.89 9.82
CA THR A 21 8.58 11.23 10.23
C THR A 21 8.37 10.45 11.52
N GLY A 22 9.40 9.70 11.96
CA GLY A 22 9.35 9.00 13.25
C GLY A 22 8.51 7.74 13.25
N HIS A 23 8.38 7.09 12.10
CA HIS A 23 7.66 5.82 11.99
C HIS A 23 8.38 4.71 12.79
N LYS A 24 7.62 3.75 13.34
CA LYS A 24 8.20 2.59 14.06
C LYS A 24 9.25 1.84 13.25
N ALA A 25 9.11 1.83 11.91
CA ALA A 25 10.06 1.23 10.99
C ALA A 25 11.48 1.83 11.06
N ASP A 26 11.64 3.04 11.61
CA ASP A 26 12.97 3.63 11.83
C ASP A 26 13.82 2.87 12.85
N LYS A 27 13.18 2.08 13.72
CA LYS A 27 13.87 1.20 14.69
C LYS A 27 14.40 -0.09 14.06
N CYS A 28 14.18 -0.32 12.76
CA CYS A 28 14.60 -1.53 12.07
C CYS A 28 16.13 -1.67 12.08
N ILE A 29 16.63 -2.78 12.59
CA ILE A 29 18.05 -3.14 12.64
C ILE A 29 18.51 -3.94 11.42
N GLU A 30 17.62 -4.13 10.43
CA GLU A 30 17.89 -4.81 9.15
C GLU A 30 18.31 -6.29 9.28
N CYS A 31 17.93 -6.98 10.37
CA CYS A 31 18.30 -8.36 10.64
C CYS A 31 17.72 -9.40 9.67
N GLY A 32 16.62 -9.11 8.98
CA GLY A 32 16.02 -9.99 7.97
C GLY A 32 15.04 -11.05 8.49
N PHE A 33 14.84 -11.22 9.80
CA PHE A 33 13.94 -12.26 10.34
C PHE A 33 12.48 -12.16 9.84
N CYS A 34 12.04 -10.97 9.47
CA CYS A 34 10.70 -10.75 8.91
C CYS A 34 10.53 -11.31 7.48
N GLU A 35 11.62 -11.65 6.78
CA GLU A 35 11.56 -12.07 5.37
C GLU A 35 10.93 -13.45 5.20
N ILE A 36 11.11 -14.37 6.17
CA ILE A 36 10.54 -15.72 6.12
C ILE A 36 9.01 -15.74 6.14
N ASN A 37 8.39 -14.74 6.76
CA ASN A 37 6.94 -14.59 6.86
C ASN A 37 6.35 -13.64 5.82
N CYS A 38 7.17 -13.05 4.97
CA CYS A 38 6.70 -12.10 3.98
C CYS A 38 6.27 -12.80 2.70
N LEU A 39 4.97 -12.75 2.37
CA LEU A 39 4.41 -13.38 1.18
C LEU A 39 5.03 -12.90 -0.13
N SER A 40 5.55 -11.68 -0.17
CA SER A 40 6.21 -11.10 -1.34
C SER A 40 7.73 -11.29 -1.35
N ALA A 41 8.32 -11.92 -0.32
CA ALA A 41 9.76 -12.20 -0.30
C ALA A 41 10.15 -13.14 -1.45
N GLY A 42 11.21 -12.79 -2.18
CA GLY A 42 11.63 -13.53 -3.38
C GLY A 42 10.82 -13.24 -4.64
N PHE A 43 9.72 -12.52 -4.53
CA PHE A 43 8.83 -12.17 -5.64
C PHE A 43 9.01 -10.69 -6.05
N THR A 44 8.92 -9.81 -5.06
CA THR A 44 9.18 -8.37 -5.16
C THR A 44 10.06 -7.96 -3.97
N LEU A 45 9.67 -6.90 -3.24
CA LEU A 45 10.38 -6.50 -2.03
C LEU A 45 9.85 -7.23 -0.80
N SER A 46 10.76 -7.73 0.03
CA SER A 46 10.45 -8.22 1.37
C SER A 46 10.14 -7.07 2.34
N ALA A 47 9.64 -7.39 3.53
CA ALA A 47 9.38 -6.42 4.59
C ALA A 47 10.62 -5.56 4.91
N ARG A 48 11.79 -6.20 5.11
CA ARG A 48 13.05 -5.49 5.35
C ARG A 48 13.45 -4.61 4.16
N GLN A 49 13.37 -5.15 2.95
CA GLN A 49 13.75 -4.42 1.74
C GLN A 49 12.89 -3.18 1.51
N ARG A 50 11.58 -3.23 1.87
CA ARG A 50 10.71 -2.05 1.84
C ARG A 50 11.22 -0.94 2.73
N ILE A 51 11.60 -1.25 3.96
CA ILE A 51 12.13 -0.28 4.92
C ILE A 51 13.43 0.33 4.39
N VAL A 52 14.38 -0.50 3.94
CA VAL A 52 15.67 -0.04 3.40
C VAL A 52 15.48 0.87 2.18
N THR A 53 14.59 0.48 1.27
CA THR A 53 14.31 1.29 0.08
C THR A 53 13.67 2.63 0.44
N GLN A 54 12.74 2.67 1.39
CA GLN A 54 12.14 3.93 1.86
C GLN A 54 13.15 4.84 2.56
N ARG A 55 14.07 4.28 3.32
CA ARG A 55 15.19 5.03 3.90
C ARG A 55 16.04 5.67 2.82
N GLU A 56 16.38 4.93 1.76
CA GLU A 56 17.17 5.47 0.65
C GLU A 56 16.40 6.55 -0.13
N ILE A 57 15.12 6.35 -0.40
CA ILE A 57 14.25 7.36 -1.03
C ILE A 57 14.24 8.62 -0.17
N SER A 58 14.03 8.51 1.15
CA SER A 58 14.03 9.63 2.08
C SER A 58 15.38 10.34 2.14
N ARG A 59 16.48 9.58 2.09
CA ARG A 59 17.83 10.13 2.04
C ARG A 59 18.04 10.96 0.77
N LEU A 60 17.70 10.40 -0.39
CA LEU A 60 17.87 11.06 -1.68
C LEU A 60 17.02 12.33 -1.79
N ARG A 61 15.78 12.31 -1.27
CA ARG A 61 14.94 13.52 -1.22
C ARG A 61 15.57 14.64 -0.40
N ARG A 62 16.12 14.32 0.77
CA ARG A 62 16.74 15.32 1.65
C ARG A 62 18.07 15.84 1.13
N SER A 63 18.88 14.96 0.54
CA SER A 63 20.20 15.36 0.01
C SER A 63 20.13 16.08 -1.34
N GLY A 64 19.07 15.88 -2.11
CA GLY A 64 18.97 16.35 -3.50
C GLY A 64 19.95 15.65 -4.45
N GLU A 65 20.68 14.63 -3.97
CA GLU A 65 21.62 13.87 -4.79
C GLU A 65 20.88 12.98 -5.80
N ASN A 66 21.41 12.89 -7.00
CA ASN A 66 20.98 11.97 -8.04
C ASN A 66 19.44 11.89 -8.25
N PRO A 67 18.81 12.95 -8.76
CA PRO A 67 17.35 12.99 -8.96
C PRO A 67 16.83 11.90 -9.90
N GLN A 68 17.64 11.45 -10.86
CA GLN A 68 17.27 10.36 -11.76
C GLN A 68 17.10 9.02 -11.02
N ARG A 69 18.03 8.73 -10.08
CA ARG A 69 17.94 7.54 -9.22
C ARG A 69 16.71 7.61 -8.30
N LEU A 70 16.45 8.78 -7.73
CA LEU A 70 15.28 9.01 -6.90
C LEU A 70 13.99 8.70 -7.67
N ALA A 71 13.81 9.32 -8.84
CA ALA A 71 12.62 9.11 -9.67
C ALA A 71 12.44 7.64 -10.08
N LYS A 72 13.53 6.93 -10.39
CA LYS A 72 13.51 5.50 -10.72
C LYS A 72 13.07 4.67 -9.51
N LEU A 73 13.62 4.92 -8.32
CA LEU A 73 13.28 4.20 -7.10
C LEU A 73 11.82 4.44 -6.71
N GLU A 74 11.34 5.67 -6.75
CA GLU A 74 9.95 6.01 -6.45
C GLU A 74 8.98 5.30 -7.39
N LYS A 75 9.26 5.31 -8.70
CA LYS A 75 8.43 4.64 -9.71
C LYS A 75 8.38 3.13 -9.49
N GLN A 76 9.53 2.49 -9.22
CA GLN A 76 9.60 1.05 -9.01
C GLN A 76 8.97 0.65 -7.66
N TYR A 77 9.07 1.51 -6.65
CA TYR A 77 8.54 1.23 -5.32
C TYR A 77 7.01 1.15 -5.30
N ILE A 78 6.31 1.87 -6.17
CA ILE A 78 4.84 1.81 -6.26
C ILE A 78 4.38 0.37 -6.43
N TYR A 79 4.91 -0.36 -7.38
CA TYR A 79 4.54 -1.77 -7.58
C TYR A 79 5.22 -2.67 -6.53
N SER A 80 6.55 -2.68 -6.50
CA SER A 80 7.32 -3.67 -5.75
C SER A 80 7.25 -3.49 -4.23
N GLY A 81 7.07 -2.28 -3.74
CA GLY A 81 7.03 -1.96 -2.32
C GLY A 81 5.61 -1.78 -1.77
N GLU A 82 4.80 -1.02 -2.47
CA GLU A 82 3.49 -0.59 -1.98
C GLU A 82 2.38 -1.57 -2.38
N GLN A 83 2.22 -1.87 -3.68
CA GLN A 83 1.10 -2.68 -4.17
C GLN A 83 1.21 -4.15 -3.81
N THR A 84 2.42 -4.70 -3.75
CA THR A 84 2.65 -6.11 -3.44
C THR A 84 2.73 -6.43 -1.95
N CYS A 85 2.51 -5.46 -1.05
CA CYS A 85 2.37 -5.73 0.37
C CYS A 85 0.95 -6.21 0.67
N ALA A 86 0.82 -7.41 1.24
CA ALA A 86 -0.46 -7.98 1.66
C ALA A 86 -1.03 -7.30 2.92
N VAL A 87 -0.20 -6.53 3.65
CA VAL A 87 -0.59 -5.84 4.89
C VAL A 87 -1.21 -6.79 5.93
N ASP A 88 -0.70 -8.02 5.99
CA ASP A 88 -1.19 -9.10 6.86
C ASP A 88 -0.57 -9.08 8.28
N GLY A 89 0.42 -8.22 8.53
CA GLY A 89 1.09 -8.11 9.82
C GLY A 89 2.02 -9.27 10.16
N LEU A 90 2.10 -10.33 9.36
CA LEU A 90 2.90 -11.52 9.68
C LEU A 90 4.40 -11.22 9.82
N CYS A 91 4.90 -10.20 9.16
CA CYS A 91 6.28 -9.77 9.30
C CYS A 91 6.63 -9.29 10.72
N ALA A 92 5.66 -8.80 11.48
CA ALA A 92 5.85 -8.37 12.86
C ALA A 92 6.06 -9.55 13.82
N THR A 93 5.50 -10.73 13.53
CA THR A 93 5.57 -11.90 14.41
C THR A 93 6.99 -12.42 14.61
N SER A 94 7.84 -12.29 13.59
CA SER A 94 9.27 -12.68 13.65
C SER A 94 10.20 -11.48 13.86
N CYS A 95 9.67 -10.28 14.00
CA CYS A 95 10.49 -9.08 14.17
C CYS A 95 10.87 -8.90 15.65
N PRO A 96 12.16 -8.92 16.03
CA PRO A 96 12.58 -8.69 17.42
C PRO A 96 12.25 -7.28 17.93
N MET A 97 12.02 -6.33 17.00
CA MET A 97 11.62 -4.95 17.30
C MET A 97 10.10 -4.74 17.23
N GLY A 98 9.32 -5.79 16.95
CA GLY A 98 7.86 -5.71 16.81
C GLY A 98 7.38 -4.76 15.71
N ILE A 99 8.12 -4.67 14.59
CA ILE A 99 7.80 -3.75 13.50
C ILE A 99 6.88 -4.45 12.52
N ASP A 100 5.67 -3.89 12.35
CA ASP A 100 4.79 -4.22 11.24
C ASP A 100 5.10 -3.32 10.04
N THR A 101 5.55 -3.92 8.94
CA THR A 101 5.79 -3.18 7.70
C THR A 101 4.48 -2.85 6.98
N GLY A 102 3.38 -3.52 7.34
CA GLY A 102 2.04 -3.19 6.89
C GLY A 102 1.62 -1.78 7.31
N ASP A 103 1.89 -1.39 8.56
CA ASP A 103 1.64 -0.03 9.05
C ASP A 103 2.37 1.02 8.20
N LEU A 104 3.65 0.77 7.88
CA LEU A 104 4.42 1.64 6.98
C LEU A 104 3.77 1.74 5.60
N THR A 105 3.29 0.63 5.05
CA THR A 105 2.64 0.60 3.74
C THR A 105 1.31 1.35 3.76
N HIS A 106 0.54 1.26 4.84
CA HIS A 106 -0.67 2.06 5.04
C HIS A 106 -0.37 3.55 5.06
N ASP A 107 0.60 3.97 5.85
CA ASP A 107 1.02 5.37 5.95
C ASP A 107 1.51 5.92 4.59
N ILE A 108 2.22 5.10 3.80
CA ILE A 108 2.67 5.48 2.45
C ILE A 108 1.47 5.64 1.50
N ARG A 109 0.52 4.69 1.52
CA ARG A 109 -0.71 4.75 0.71
C ARG A 109 -1.53 5.98 1.06
N GLU A 110 -1.70 6.28 2.35
CA GLU A 110 -2.39 7.50 2.80
C GLU A 110 -1.69 8.77 2.31
N ALA A 111 -0.35 8.81 2.41
CA ALA A 111 0.44 9.95 1.96
C ALA A 111 0.40 10.16 0.43
N ASN A 112 0.12 9.10 -0.33
CA ASN A 112 0.02 9.16 -1.79
C ASN A 112 -1.39 9.58 -2.29
N ILE A 113 -2.42 9.54 -1.43
CA ILE A 113 -3.79 9.90 -1.80
C ILE A 113 -4.05 11.38 -1.49
N PRO A 114 -4.33 12.22 -2.49
CA PRO A 114 -4.69 13.62 -2.25
C PRO A 114 -6.05 13.69 -1.53
N LYS A 115 -6.05 14.20 -0.29
CA LYS A 115 -7.26 14.31 0.58
C LYS A 115 -8.39 15.19 0.02
N GLY A 116 -8.30 15.73 -1.16
CA GLY A 116 -9.34 16.54 -1.82
C GLY A 116 -9.83 15.94 -3.12
N SER A 117 -9.25 14.82 -3.55
CA SER A 117 -9.59 14.20 -4.84
C SER A 117 -11.00 13.60 -4.83
N VAL A 118 -11.64 13.57 -5.99
CA VAL A 118 -12.98 12.99 -6.17
C VAL A 118 -13.01 11.51 -5.71
N PRO A 119 -12.04 10.65 -6.07
CA PRO A 119 -11.99 9.28 -5.59
C PRO A 119 -11.91 9.18 -4.06
N TYR A 120 -11.16 10.06 -3.39
CA TYR A 120 -11.10 10.11 -1.93
C TYR A 120 -12.45 10.42 -1.31
N LYS A 121 -13.16 11.45 -1.81
CA LYS A 121 -14.49 11.84 -1.31
C LYS A 121 -15.52 10.73 -1.50
N ILE A 122 -15.48 10.04 -2.64
CA ILE A 122 -16.37 8.89 -2.90
C ILE A 122 -16.07 7.74 -1.93
N GLY A 123 -14.78 7.42 -1.73
CA GLY A 123 -14.37 6.38 -0.78
C GLY A 123 -14.75 6.69 0.66
N ASP A 124 -14.52 7.93 1.09
CA ASP A 124 -14.88 8.41 2.43
C ASP A 124 -16.40 8.38 2.66
N PHE A 125 -17.17 8.86 1.69
CA PHE A 125 -18.64 8.77 1.72
C PHE A 125 -19.11 7.29 1.82
N ALA A 126 -18.54 6.40 1.00
CA ALA A 126 -18.88 4.99 1.00
C ALA A 126 -18.51 4.32 2.33
N ALA A 127 -17.36 4.66 2.93
CA ALA A 127 -16.95 4.14 4.22
C ALA A 127 -17.89 4.58 5.35
N ASN A 128 -18.23 5.87 5.38
CA ASN A 128 -19.11 6.43 6.41
C ASN A 128 -20.57 5.93 6.30
N HIS A 129 -21.01 5.55 5.09
CA HIS A 129 -22.37 5.09 4.82
C HIS A 129 -22.45 3.60 4.48
N PHE A 130 -21.41 2.83 4.80
CA PHE A 130 -21.28 1.44 4.36
C PHE A 130 -22.45 0.54 4.78
N ALA A 131 -22.97 0.72 5.99
CA ALA A 131 -24.13 -0.04 6.48
C ALA A 131 -25.40 0.23 5.65
N GLY A 132 -25.63 1.50 5.28
CA GLY A 132 -26.76 1.89 4.42
C GLY A 132 -26.61 1.35 2.99
N ILE A 133 -25.41 1.45 2.43
CA ILE A 133 -25.10 0.89 1.09
C ILE A 133 -25.31 -0.61 1.08
N LYS A 134 -24.81 -1.33 2.09
CA LYS A 134 -25.01 -2.77 2.23
C LYS A 134 -26.47 -3.18 2.32
N SER A 135 -27.27 -2.44 3.10
CA SER A 135 -28.72 -2.75 3.25
C SER A 135 -29.52 -2.44 1.99
N SER A 136 -29.14 -1.46 1.19
CA SER A 136 -29.77 -1.14 -0.09
C SER A 136 -29.37 -2.08 -1.23
N LEU A 137 -28.19 -2.69 -1.17
CA LEU A 137 -27.74 -3.67 -2.16
C LEU A 137 -28.60 -4.95 -2.19
N ARG A 138 -29.09 -5.41 -1.04
CA ARG A 138 -29.93 -6.63 -0.97
C ARG A 138 -31.21 -6.52 -1.79
N PRO A 139 -32.06 -5.50 -1.59
CA PRO A 139 -33.29 -5.36 -2.41
C PRO A 139 -32.94 -5.05 -3.89
N LEU A 140 -31.88 -4.30 -4.16
CA LEU A 140 -31.44 -4.02 -5.52
C LEU A 140 -31.04 -5.29 -6.28
N LEU A 141 -30.29 -6.18 -5.65
CA LEU A 141 -29.96 -7.49 -6.21
C LEU A 141 -31.18 -8.37 -6.38
N GLY A 142 -32.15 -8.29 -5.46
CA GLY A 142 -33.45 -8.98 -5.59
C GLY A 142 -34.24 -8.54 -6.82
N VAL A 143 -34.31 -7.22 -7.05
CA VAL A 143 -34.96 -6.64 -8.24
C VAL A 143 -34.18 -7.02 -9.51
N ALA A 144 -32.85 -6.95 -9.51
CA ALA A 144 -32.03 -7.37 -10.64
C ALA A 144 -32.23 -8.86 -10.98
N ASN A 145 -32.34 -9.73 -9.96
CA ASN A 145 -32.62 -11.16 -10.17
C ASN A 145 -34.02 -11.41 -10.71
N ALA A 146 -35.01 -10.70 -10.21
CA ALA A 146 -36.38 -10.77 -10.74
C ALA A 146 -36.43 -10.27 -12.19
N ALA A 147 -35.78 -9.18 -12.50
CA ALA A 147 -35.66 -8.67 -13.86
C ALA A 147 -34.95 -9.68 -14.79
N HIS A 148 -33.88 -10.31 -14.31
CA HIS A 148 -33.18 -11.38 -15.04
C HIS A 148 -34.14 -12.56 -15.35
N PHE A 149 -34.96 -12.95 -14.38
CA PHE A 149 -35.94 -14.04 -14.56
C PHE A 149 -37.02 -13.68 -15.59
N LEU A 150 -37.50 -12.42 -15.62
CA LEU A 150 -38.55 -11.95 -16.52
C LEU A 150 -38.02 -11.63 -17.95
N ILE A 151 -36.84 -11.10 -18.09
CA ILE A 151 -36.28 -10.61 -19.36
C ILE A 151 -35.38 -11.64 -20.05
N GLY A 152 -34.92 -12.64 -19.31
CA GLY A 152 -34.05 -13.73 -19.79
C GLY A 152 -32.60 -13.34 -19.91
N SER A 153 -31.72 -14.36 -19.86
CA SER A 153 -30.25 -14.22 -19.84
C SER A 153 -29.68 -13.50 -21.07
N SER A 154 -30.33 -13.63 -22.23
CA SER A 154 -29.86 -13.05 -23.50
C SER A 154 -29.92 -11.51 -23.51
N ALA A 155 -31.00 -10.94 -22.96
CA ALA A 155 -31.17 -9.49 -22.89
C ALA A 155 -30.23 -8.84 -21.87
N VAL A 156 -30.05 -9.48 -20.71
CA VAL A 156 -29.08 -9.01 -19.67
C VAL A 156 -27.64 -9.07 -20.19
N ASN A 157 -27.28 -10.10 -20.95
CA ASN A 157 -25.96 -10.23 -21.56
C ASN A 157 -25.69 -9.14 -22.62
N ASN A 158 -26.71 -8.75 -23.38
CA ASN A 158 -26.62 -7.68 -24.37
C ASN A 158 -26.50 -6.31 -23.71
N LEU A 159 -27.20 -6.06 -22.60
CA LEU A 159 -27.07 -4.87 -21.76
C LEU A 159 -25.66 -4.77 -21.16
N GLY A 160 -25.12 -5.88 -20.63
CA GLY A 160 -23.75 -5.94 -20.10
C GLY A 160 -22.69 -5.65 -21.16
N LYS A 161 -22.86 -6.18 -22.38
CA LYS A 161 -21.97 -5.87 -23.52
C LYS A 161 -22.08 -4.39 -23.97
N GLY A 162 -23.25 -3.78 -23.87
CA GLY A 162 -23.46 -2.36 -24.15
C GLY A 162 -22.75 -1.45 -23.15
N LEU A 163 -22.85 -1.76 -21.87
CA LEU A 163 -22.20 -1.01 -20.79
C LEU A 163 -20.66 -1.13 -20.85
N ASN A 164 -20.14 -2.28 -21.23
CA ASN A 164 -18.70 -2.49 -21.39
C ASN A 164 -18.07 -1.77 -22.61
N LYS A 165 -18.91 -1.23 -23.52
CA LYS A 165 -18.47 -0.40 -24.65
C LYS A 165 -18.37 1.10 -24.30
N ILE A 166 -18.90 1.51 -23.16
CA ILE A 166 -19.00 2.91 -22.74
C ILE A 166 -17.93 3.24 -21.65
N GLY A 167 -17.32 2.23 -21.02
CA GLY A 167 -16.23 2.36 -20.03
C GLY A 167 -14.93 1.82 -20.54
#